data_c6c2b84f2e8357c0cc3206f1fbde96b1
#
_entry.id   c6c2b84f2e8357c0cc3206f1fbde96b1
#
_cell.length_a   1.000
_cell.length_b   1.000
_cell.length_c   1.000
_cell.angle_alpha   90.00
_cell.angle_beta   90.00
_cell.angle_gamma   90.00
#
_symmetry.space_group_name_H-M   'P 1'
#
loop_
_entity.id
_entity.type
_entity.pdbx_description
1 polymer ?
#
loop_
_entity_poly.entity_id
_entity_poly.type
_entity_poly.pdbx_seq_one_letter_code
_entity_poly.pdbx_strand_id
1 'polypeptide(L)'
;SLRRQRQMCIRDRYTYMLHAMLYCLQHKIQFKLYSDDANFGWEKGWEDCFAPFCEQVHEPFHHTYNTHRLPSWQALMKDKKLPKTKLLKWKLKVTCKNIIGKALAFFTYGKPVLLNFQVTFNPNQRFHILELGIDGDYLHTFQKLTEITWKLNDTTAQECLQFAASLQLPPQYAGCQIRGGDKITETNLLPPEHYIRLIKEKTAIRDVFVLTDDYRLFEQVQTLAPDIHWYTLCSPNEQGYVNSAFTQTTKELKQKQMARFLCSIQLLMDASVFIGSITTGPSLFLLKKFYPEINPADCLLKDFPQASVLPIPGRGRVATKFMQGNLKL
;
A
#
# COMPACT_ATOMS: atom_id res chain seq x y z
N SER A 1 7.68 15.58 11.44
CA SER A 1 6.40 15.32 10.74
C SER A 1 6.51 14.29 9.62
N LEU A 2 7.51 14.34 8.76
CA LEU A 2 7.75 13.42 7.62
C LEU A 2 7.84 11.93 7.99
N ARG A 3 8.05 11.58 9.25
CA ARG A 3 8.22 10.21 9.73
C ARG A 3 6.95 9.52 10.17
N ARG A 4 5.96 10.28 10.67
CA ARG A 4 4.63 9.72 10.92
C ARG A 4 3.97 9.31 9.60
N GLN A 5 4.24 10.04 8.52
CA GLN A 5 3.69 9.75 7.19
C GLN A 5 4.20 8.43 6.59
N ARG A 6 5.50 8.07 6.77
CA ARG A 6 6.04 6.78 6.26
C ARG A 6 5.46 5.54 6.93
N GLN A 7 4.97 5.65 8.15
CA GLN A 7 4.36 4.52 8.87
C GLN A 7 2.87 4.30 8.52
N MET A 8 2.29 5.12 7.66
CA MET A 8 0.85 5.26 7.55
C MET A 8 0.28 4.90 6.17
N CYS A 9 1.10 4.56 5.20
CA CYS A 9 0.63 4.07 3.91
C CYS A 9 0.15 2.61 4.06
N ILE A 10 -1.11 2.35 3.69
CA ILE A 10 -1.68 0.99 3.68
C ILE A 10 -0.78 0.01 2.89
N ARG A 11 -0.14 0.48 1.82
CA ARG A 11 0.82 -0.28 1.01
C ARG A 11 2.00 -0.80 1.84
N ASP A 12 2.67 0.07 2.61
CA ASP A 12 3.87 -0.33 3.34
C ASP A 12 3.52 -1.36 4.41
N ARG A 13 2.40 -1.15 5.12
CA ARG A 13 1.89 -2.11 6.11
C ARG A 13 1.50 -3.43 5.47
N TYR A 14 0.81 -3.39 4.34
CA TYR A 14 0.43 -4.58 3.60
C TYR A 14 1.65 -5.37 3.10
N THR A 15 2.64 -4.69 2.53
CA THR A 15 3.90 -5.32 2.11
C THR A 15 4.63 -5.95 3.29
N TYR A 16 4.74 -5.27 4.43
CA TYR A 16 5.37 -5.84 5.63
C TYR A 16 4.60 -7.04 6.19
N MET A 17 3.28 -7.01 6.13
CA MET A 17 2.42 -8.14 6.50
C MET A 17 2.70 -9.34 5.61
N LEU A 18 2.75 -9.17 4.29
CA LEU A 18 3.07 -10.25 3.36
C LEU A 18 4.49 -10.80 3.57
N HIS A 19 5.47 -9.95 3.88
CA HIS A 19 6.82 -10.39 4.23
C HIS A 19 6.82 -11.22 5.53
N ALA A 20 6.10 -10.79 6.55
CA ALA A 20 5.99 -11.54 7.79
C ALA A 20 5.29 -12.90 7.54
N MET A 21 4.22 -12.92 6.77
CA MET A 21 3.53 -14.15 6.37
C MET A 21 4.46 -15.09 5.60
N LEU A 22 5.19 -14.58 4.60
CA LEU A 22 6.12 -15.37 3.80
C LEU A 22 7.24 -15.98 4.66
N TYR A 23 7.79 -15.20 5.60
CA TYR A 23 8.76 -15.72 6.57
C TYR A 23 8.18 -16.85 7.41
N CYS A 24 6.97 -16.68 7.92
CA CYS A 24 6.29 -17.72 8.70
C CYS A 24 6.06 -18.99 7.88
N LEU A 25 5.65 -18.88 6.63
CA LEU A 25 5.48 -20.01 5.71
C LEU A 25 6.80 -20.74 5.47
N GLN A 26 7.89 -20.04 5.17
CA GLN A 26 9.22 -20.66 4.95
C GLN A 26 9.75 -21.41 6.19
N HIS A 27 9.44 -20.90 7.38
CA HIS A 27 9.94 -21.47 8.63
C HIS A 27 8.90 -22.36 9.35
N LYS A 28 7.77 -22.68 8.70
CA LYS A 28 6.66 -23.47 9.25
C LYS A 28 6.16 -22.91 10.59
N ILE A 29 6.08 -21.58 10.69
CA ILE A 29 5.57 -20.85 11.85
C ILE A 29 4.12 -20.46 11.56
N GLN A 30 3.22 -20.70 12.53
CA GLN A 30 1.84 -20.22 12.43
C GLN A 30 1.80 -18.69 12.38
N PHE A 31 1.20 -18.15 11.34
CA PHE A 31 1.00 -16.71 11.21
C PHE A 31 -0.33 -16.32 11.82
N LYS A 32 -0.31 -15.32 12.72
CA LYS A 32 -1.49 -14.67 13.30
C LYS A 32 -1.41 -13.17 13.04
N LEU A 33 -2.53 -12.54 12.74
CA LEU A 33 -2.57 -11.11 12.43
C LEU A 33 -3.21 -10.31 13.54
N TYR A 34 -2.45 -9.38 14.13
CA TYR A 34 -2.96 -8.29 14.94
C TYR A 34 -3.01 -7.01 14.09
N SER A 35 -4.19 -6.49 13.85
CA SER A 35 -4.41 -5.34 12.97
C SER A 35 -5.25 -4.21 13.57
N ASP A 36 -5.70 -4.31 14.82
CA ASP A 36 -6.53 -3.28 15.47
C ASP A 36 -5.87 -1.90 15.53
N ASP A 37 -4.54 -1.88 15.54
CA ASP A 37 -3.74 -0.65 15.46
C ASP A 37 -3.60 -0.09 14.03
N ALA A 38 -4.20 -0.73 13.02
CA ALA A 38 -4.10 -0.26 11.66
C ALA A 38 -4.91 1.02 11.46
N ASN A 39 -4.27 2.07 10.96
CA ASN A 39 -4.92 3.37 10.78
C ASN A 39 -5.98 3.39 9.67
N PHE A 40 -6.01 2.40 8.80
CA PHE A 40 -7.04 2.24 7.78
C PHE A 40 -8.32 1.61 8.33
N GLY A 41 -8.22 0.84 9.44
CA GLY A 41 -9.36 0.28 10.13
C GLY A 41 -10.00 1.26 11.13
N TRP A 42 -11.15 0.88 11.66
CA TRP A 42 -11.90 1.68 12.64
C TRP A 42 -12.29 0.90 13.91
N GLU A 43 -12.20 -0.43 13.89
CA GLU A 43 -12.51 -1.29 15.03
C GLU A 43 -11.59 -2.51 15.09
N LYS A 44 -11.60 -3.34 14.05
CA LYS A 44 -10.87 -4.61 13.96
C LYS A 44 -9.73 -4.59 12.93
N GLY A 45 -9.40 -3.42 12.42
CA GLY A 45 -8.31 -3.27 11.49
C GLY A 45 -8.55 -3.96 10.15
N TRP A 46 -7.94 -5.14 9.93
CA TRP A 46 -8.07 -5.88 8.68
C TRP A 46 -9.51 -6.28 8.38
N GLU A 47 -10.20 -6.84 9.35
CA GLU A 47 -11.55 -7.35 9.19
C GLU A 47 -12.59 -6.27 8.92
N ASP A 48 -12.26 -5.00 9.19
CA ASP A 48 -13.12 -3.87 8.86
C ASP A 48 -13.36 -3.74 7.35
N CYS A 49 -12.39 -4.20 6.52
CA CYS A 49 -12.46 -4.08 5.06
C CYS A 49 -12.26 -5.39 4.31
N PHE A 50 -11.57 -6.36 4.88
CA PHE A 50 -11.12 -7.56 4.20
C PHE A 50 -11.62 -8.84 4.88
N ALA A 51 -11.80 -9.88 4.09
CA ALA A 51 -12.03 -11.23 4.61
C ALA A 51 -10.76 -11.72 5.35
N PRO A 52 -10.91 -12.41 6.50
CA PRO A 52 -9.79 -12.99 7.20
C PRO A 52 -9.17 -14.12 6.37
N PHE A 53 -7.84 -14.11 6.24
CA PHE A 53 -7.06 -15.15 5.55
C PHE A 53 -6.20 -15.99 6.50
N CYS A 54 -6.14 -15.59 7.77
CA CYS A 54 -5.46 -16.27 8.86
C CYS A 54 -6.20 -15.97 10.17
N GLU A 55 -5.76 -16.59 11.27
CA GLU A 55 -6.29 -16.29 12.59
C GLU A 55 -6.01 -14.81 12.96
N GLN A 56 -7.09 -14.09 13.25
CA GLN A 56 -7.03 -12.72 13.76
C GLN A 56 -6.94 -12.74 15.28
N VAL A 57 -6.16 -11.83 15.84
CA VAL A 57 -5.97 -11.70 17.29
C VAL A 57 -6.22 -10.27 17.73
N HIS A 58 -6.92 -10.10 18.85
CA HIS A 58 -7.40 -8.80 19.33
C HIS A 58 -7.02 -8.50 20.78
N GLU A 59 -6.12 -9.31 21.38
CA GLU A 59 -5.79 -9.14 22.80
C GLU A 59 -5.12 -7.78 23.07
N PRO A 60 -5.58 -7.06 24.10
CA PRO A 60 -5.14 -5.69 24.37
C PRO A 60 -3.64 -5.53 24.61
N PHE A 61 -2.94 -6.60 25.00
CA PHE A 61 -1.51 -6.53 25.22
C PHE A 61 -0.73 -6.27 23.92
N HIS A 62 -1.23 -6.69 22.76
CA HIS A 62 -0.63 -6.35 21.46
C HIS A 62 -0.56 -4.84 21.23
N HIS A 63 -1.63 -4.12 21.55
CA HIS A 63 -1.63 -2.66 21.52
C HIS A 63 -0.62 -2.06 22.50
N THR A 64 -0.67 -2.51 23.75
CA THR A 64 0.16 -1.96 24.83
C THR A 64 1.65 -2.16 24.60
N TYR A 65 2.05 -3.34 24.10
CA TYR A 65 3.44 -3.72 23.93
C TYR A 65 3.94 -3.62 22.49
N ASN A 66 3.16 -3.03 21.58
CA ASN A 66 3.58 -2.74 20.20
C ASN A 66 4.74 -1.72 20.17
N THR A 67 5.94 -2.18 19.81
CA THR A 67 7.13 -1.33 19.74
C THR A 67 7.18 -0.48 18.46
N HIS A 68 6.43 -0.85 17.40
CA HIS A 68 6.35 -0.06 16.18
C HIS A 68 5.64 1.29 16.36
N ARG A 69 4.89 1.44 17.46
CA ARG A 69 4.30 2.73 17.86
C ARG A 69 5.31 3.70 18.48
N LEU A 70 6.49 3.22 18.87
CA LEU A 70 7.56 4.05 19.38
C LEU A 70 8.34 4.69 18.22
N PRO A 71 8.97 5.86 18.45
CA PRO A 71 9.87 6.44 17.46
C PRO A 71 10.96 5.44 17.07
N SER A 72 11.28 5.32 15.78
CA SER A 72 12.36 4.42 15.35
C SER A 72 13.72 4.92 15.86
N TRP A 73 14.68 4.00 16.06
CA TRP A 73 16.04 4.33 16.43
C TRP A 73 16.67 5.38 15.50
N GLN A 74 16.51 5.18 14.19
CA GLN A 74 16.99 6.14 13.18
C GLN A 74 16.35 7.52 13.34
N ALA A 75 15.09 7.54 13.85
CA ALA A 75 14.37 8.76 14.13
C ALA A 75 15.00 9.55 15.26
N LEU A 76 15.37 8.86 16.29
CA LEU A 76 16.00 9.46 17.46
C LEU A 76 17.43 9.94 17.17
N MET A 77 18.18 9.18 16.38
CA MET A 77 19.57 9.51 16.03
C MET A 77 19.71 10.71 15.08
N LYS A 78 18.66 11.10 14.37
CA LYS A 78 18.70 12.32 13.54
C LYS A 78 18.62 13.61 14.36
N ASP A 79 18.09 13.53 15.55
CA ASP A 79 18.12 14.66 16.48
C ASP A 79 19.48 14.69 17.20
N LYS A 80 20.44 15.42 16.62
CA LYS A 80 21.80 15.58 17.15
C LYS A 80 21.85 16.17 18.58
N LYS A 81 20.75 16.78 19.05
CA LYS A 81 20.63 17.39 20.39
C LYS A 81 20.01 16.42 21.41
N LEU A 82 19.69 15.19 21.04
CA LEU A 82 19.02 14.26 21.94
C LEU A 82 20.02 13.74 22.99
N PRO A 83 19.80 13.94 24.31
CA PRO A 83 20.70 13.50 25.35
C PRO A 83 20.80 11.96 25.41
N LYS A 84 21.98 11.44 25.68
CA LYS A 84 22.25 9.98 25.79
C LYS A 84 21.31 9.28 26.76
N THR A 85 20.90 9.97 27.84
CA THR A 85 19.91 9.45 28.81
C THR A 85 18.54 9.17 28.21
N LYS A 86 18.06 9.98 27.26
CA LYS A 86 16.80 9.72 26.54
C LYS A 86 16.93 8.52 25.61
N LEU A 87 18.07 8.33 24.98
CA LEU A 87 18.35 7.15 24.14
C LEU A 87 18.37 5.86 24.98
N LEU A 88 19.00 5.92 26.15
CA LEU A 88 19.03 4.77 27.06
C LEU A 88 17.64 4.42 27.58
N LYS A 89 16.87 5.42 28.01
CA LYS A 89 15.45 5.23 28.42
C LYS A 89 14.62 4.63 27.30
N TRP A 90 14.81 5.05 26.06
CA TRP A 90 14.11 4.49 24.92
C TRP A 90 14.49 3.02 24.68
N LYS A 91 15.78 2.68 24.69
CA LYS A 91 16.25 1.28 24.57
C LYS A 91 15.63 0.40 25.65
N LEU A 92 15.70 0.84 26.90
CA LEU A 92 15.10 0.12 28.02
C LEU A 92 13.60 -0.09 27.81
N LYS A 93 12.87 0.96 27.41
CA LYS A 93 11.43 0.87 27.12
C LYS A 93 11.10 -0.14 26.01
N VAL A 94 11.88 -0.15 24.92
CA VAL A 94 11.71 -1.13 23.82
C VAL A 94 11.98 -2.55 24.32
N THR A 95 13.07 -2.74 25.06
CA THR A 95 13.45 -4.06 25.60
C THR A 95 12.39 -4.59 26.55
N CYS A 96 11.96 -3.79 27.52
CA CYS A 96 10.89 -4.18 28.46
C CYS A 96 9.59 -4.52 27.74
N LYS A 97 9.17 -3.68 26.79
CA LYS A 97 7.96 -3.97 26.00
C LYS A 97 8.06 -5.29 25.23
N ASN A 98 9.22 -5.59 24.64
CA ASN A 98 9.43 -6.85 23.92
C ASN A 98 9.42 -8.05 24.86
N ILE A 99 10.08 -7.97 26.01
CA ILE A 99 10.12 -9.08 26.98
C ILE A 99 8.73 -9.36 27.53
N ILE A 100 8.05 -8.34 28.04
CA ILE A 100 6.72 -8.48 28.62
C ILE A 100 5.72 -8.94 27.56
N GLY A 101 5.74 -8.34 26.37
CA GLY A 101 4.87 -8.73 25.26
C GLY A 101 5.05 -10.20 24.84
N LYS A 102 6.31 -10.69 24.77
CA LYS A 102 6.59 -12.10 24.48
C LYS A 102 6.13 -13.02 25.59
N ALA A 103 6.31 -12.64 26.85
CA ALA A 103 5.84 -13.42 27.99
C ALA A 103 4.31 -13.54 27.98
N LEU A 104 3.59 -12.43 27.81
CA LEU A 104 2.13 -12.45 27.71
C LEU A 104 1.64 -13.28 26.53
N ALA A 105 2.28 -13.13 25.35
CA ALA A 105 1.94 -13.93 24.19
C ALA A 105 2.21 -15.44 24.41
N PHE A 106 3.28 -15.79 25.11
CA PHE A 106 3.56 -17.17 25.46
C PHE A 106 2.46 -17.75 26.38
N PHE A 107 2.04 -17.02 27.40
CA PHE A 107 0.97 -17.47 28.29
C PHE A 107 -0.39 -17.54 27.57
N THR A 108 -0.67 -16.62 26.66
CA THR A 108 -1.93 -16.58 25.90
C THR A 108 -2.01 -17.70 24.85
N TYR A 109 -0.93 -17.93 24.10
CA TYR A 109 -0.94 -18.85 22.96
C TYR A 109 -0.29 -20.20 23.24
N GLY A 110 0.31 -20.38 24.41
CA GLY A 110 0.98 -21.65 24.82
C GLY A 110 2.23 -22.01 24.01
N LYS A 111 2.78 -21.06 23.24
CA LYS A 111 3.93 -21.27 22.35
C LYS A 111 4.83 -20.03 22.31
N PRO A 112 6.15 -20.20 22.05
CA PRO A 112 7.06 -19.08 21.80
C PRO A 112 6.58 -18.25 20.59
N VAL A 113 6.58 -16.92 20.70
CA VAL A 113 6.05 -16.02 19.70
C VAL A 113 7.13 -15.03 19.22
N LEU A 114 7.17 -14.81 17.92
CA LEU A 114 7.92 -13.72 17.31
C LEU A 114 7.03 -12.47 17.27
N LEU A 115 7.42 -11.44 18.00
CA LEU A 115 6.73 -10.15 18.02
C LEU A 115 7.67 -9.06 17.50
N ASN A 116 7.07 -8.04 16.88
CA ASN A 116 7.79 -6.82 16.46
C ASN A 116 9.01 -7.11 15.57
N PHE A 117 8.97 -8.16 14.75
CA PHE A 117 10.03 -8.46 13.80
C PHE A 117 9.77 -7.82 12.43
N GLN A 118 10.84 -7.53 11.72
CA GLN A 118 10.80 -7.06 10.34
C GLN A 118 11.66 -7.98 9.49
N VAL A 119 11.14 -8.34 8.34
CA VAL A 119 11.83 -9.19 7.37
C VAL A 119 11.88 -8.47 6.04
N THR A 120 13.00 -8.59 5.37
CA THR A 120 13.17 -8.17 3.98
C THR A 120 13.70 -9.36 3.19
N PHE A 121 13.22 -9.51 1.96
CA PHE A 121 13.67 -10.57 1.07
C PHE A 121 14.48 -9.99 -0.09
N ASN A 122 15.40 -10.78 -0.61
CA ASN A 122 16.07 -10.46 -1.85
C ASN A 122 15.07 -10.61 -3.00
N PRO A 123 14.92 -9.61 -3.88
CA PRO A 123 14.03 -9.68 -5.04
C PRO A 123 14.30 -10.88 -5.96
N ASN A 124 15.56 -11.36 -6.01
CA ASN A 124 15.96 -12.49 -6.83
C ASN A 124 15.82 -13.84 -6.10
N GLN A 125 15.35 -13.84 -4.85
CA GLN A 125 15.16 -15.07 -4.10
C GLN A 125 13.98 -15.86 -4.66
N ARG A 126 14.17 -17.16 -4.83
CA ARG A 126 13.09 -18.09 -5.19
C ARG A 126 12.45 -18.69 -3.93
N PHE A 127 11.16 -18.96 -4.04
CA PHE A 127 10.34 -19.52 -2.98
C PHE A 127 9.63 -20.75 -3.50
N HIS A 128 9.56 -21.76 -2.65
CA HIS A 128 8.93 -23.03 -2.96
C HIS A 128 8.01 -23.41 -1.80
N ILE A 129 6.72 -23.13 -1.93
CA ILE A 129 5.69 -23.35 -0.92
C ILE A 129 4.51 -24.03 -1.63
N LEU A 130 4.65 -25.34 -1.82
CA LEU A 130 3.74 -26.15 -2.64
C LEU A 130 2.30 -26.12 -2.13
N GLU A 131 2.10 -26.04 -0.81
CA GLU A 131 0.76 -26.01 -0.19
C GLU A 131 -0.07 -24.81 -0.63
N LEU A 132 0.59 -23.73 -1.12
CA LEU A 132 -0.06 -22.53 -1.63
C LEU A 132 0.11 -22.36 -3.15
N GLY A 133 0.65 -23.37 -3.84
CA GLY A 133 0.95 -23.30 -5.27
C GLY A 133 2.01 -22.23 -5.62
N ILE A 134 2.92 -21.94 -4.68
CA ILE A 134 4.00 -20.97 -4.87
C ILE A 134 5.28 -21.72 -5.26
N ASP A 135 5.72 -21.50 -6.49
CA ASP A 135 7.03 -21.93 -6.99
C ASP A 135 7.58 -20.87 -7.95
N GLY A 136 8.33 -19.90 -7.42
CA GLY A 136 8.77 -18.78 -8.23
C GLY A 136 9.68 -17.80 -7.50
N ASP A 137 9.94 -16.69 -8.16
CA ASP A 137 10.68 -15.58 -7.57
C ASP A 137 9.82 -14.77 -6.59
N TYR A 138 10.41 -13.71 -6.07
CA TYR A 138 9.74 -12.82 -5.11
C TYR A 138 8.46 -12.20 -5.71
N LEU A 139 8.49 -11.80 -6.98
CA LEU A 139 7.35 -11.11 -7.60
C LEU A 139 6.16 -12.04 -7.80
N HIS A 140 6.41 -13.24 -8.30
CA HIS A 140 5.41 -14.30 -8.41
C HIS A 140 4.83 -14.68 -7.04
N THR A 141 5.71 -14.84 -6.05
CA THR A 141 5.30 -15.14 -4.67
C THR A 141 4.42 -14.05 -4.08
N PHE A 142 4.80 -12.78 -4.28
CA PHE A 142 4.01 -11.63 -3.81
C PHE A 142 2.62 -11.60 -4.47
N GLN A 143 2.54 -11.89 -5.76
CA GLN A 143 1.27 -11.97 -6.48
C GLN A 143 0.37 -13.08 -5.90
N LYS A 144 0.91 -14.28 -5.70
CA LYS A 144 0.16 -15.39 -5.11
C LYS A 144 -0.33 -15.10 -3.69
N LEU A 145 0.50 -14.51 -2.85
CA LEU A 145 0.08 -14.08 -1.52
C LEU A 145 -0.99 -12.98 -1.60
N THR A 146 -0.91 -12.08 -2.58
CA THR A 146 -1.93 -11.05 -2.79
C THR A 146 -3.26 -11.66 -3.22
N GLU A 147 -3.27 -12.65 -4.11
CA GLU A 147 -4.48 -13.39 -4.51
C GLU A 147 -5.18 -14.06 -3.31
N ILE A 148 -4.40 -14.57 -2.35
CA ILE A 148 -4.92 -15.21 -1.13
C ILE A 148 -5.48 -14.17 -0.16
N THR A 149 -4.76 -13.07 0.05
CA THR A 149 -5.02 -12.16 1.17
C THR A 149 -5.84 -10.93 0.78
N TRP A 150 -5.79 -10.45 -0.47
CA TRP A 150 -6.51 -9.27 -0.94
C TRP A 150 -7.93 -9.63 -1.37
N LYS A 151 -8.77 -9.95 -0.38
CA LYS A 151 -10.19 -10.25 -0.60
C LYS A 151 -11.01 -9.33 0.28
N LEU A 152 -11.86 -8.52 -0.33
CA LEU A 152 -12.77 -7.65 0.41
C LEU A 152 -13.78 -8.49 1.18
N ASN A 153 -14.18 -8.04 2.36
CA ASN A 153 -15.33 -8.63 3.05
C ASN A 153 -16.64 -8.25 2.32
N ASP A 154 -17.73 -8.94 2.64
CA ASP A 154 -19.00 -8.79 1.92
C ASP A 154 -19.54 -7.35 1.96
N THR A 155 -19.42 -6.67 3.09
CA THR A 155 -19.87 -5.28 3.25
C THR A 155 -19.08 -4.35 2.33
N THR A 156 -17.75 -4.41 2.36
CA THR A 156 -16.89 -3.57 1.53
C THR A 156 -17.07 -3.91 0.04
N ALA A 157 -17.24 -5.20 -0.29
CA ALA A 157 -17.50 -5.63 -1.68
C ALA A 157 -18.82 -5.06 -2.21
N GLN A 158 -19.90 -5.08 -1.42
CA GLN A 158 -21.17 -4.48 -1.79
C GLN A 158 -21.09 -2.96 -1.98
N GLU A 159 -20.39 -2.26 -1.07
CA GLU A 159 -20.13 -0.82 -1.21
C GLU A 159 -19.32 -0.53 -2.50
N CYS A 160 -18.33 -1.37 -2.82
CA CYS A 160 -17.56 -1.24 -4.06
C CYS A 160 -18.44 -1.42 -5.30
N LEU A 161 -19.35 -2.39 -5.30
CA LEU A 161 -20.29 -2.57 -6.41
C LEU A 161 -21.20 -1.34 -6.62
N GLN A 162 -21.68 -0.72 -5.54
CA GLN A 162 -22.47 0.50 -5.60
C GLN A 162 -21.67 1.68 -6.18
N PHE A 163 -20.43 1.86 -5.74
CA PHE A 163 -19.54 2.90 -6.29
C PHE A 163 -19.24 2.66 -7.77
N ALA A 164 -18.92 1.43 -8.15
CA ALA A 164 -18.65 1.09 -9.55
C ALA A 164 -19.88 1.33 -10.44
N ALA A 165 -21.07 0.91 -10.00
CA ALA A 165 -22.31 1.11 -10.72
C ALA A 165 -22.63 2.61 -10.94
N SER A 166 -22.31 3.47 -9.97
CA SER A 166 -22.54 4.90 -10.08
C SER A 166 -21.74 5.59 -11.18
N LEU A 167 -20.60 4.99 -11.58
CA LEU A 167 -19.74 5.55 -12.62
C LEU A 167 -20.18 5.23 -14.04
N GLN A 168 -20.96 4.18 -14.24
CA GLN A 168 -21.39 3.71 -15.58
C GLN A 168 -20.19 3.51 -16.54
N LEU A 169 -19.07 2.99 -16.01
CA LEU A 169 -17.89 2.70 -16.81
C LEU A 169 -18.18 1.66 -17.89
N PRO A 170 -17.67 1.84 -19.12
CA PRO A 170 -17.79 0.82 -20.16
C PRO A 170 -16.94 -0.42 -19.79
N PRO A 171 -17.21 -1.58 -20.44
CA PRO A 171 -16.45 -2.81 -20.17
C PRO A 171 -14.94 -2.70 -20.44
N GLN A 172 -14.54 -1.81 -21.35
CA GLN A 172 -13.13 -1.53 -21.64
C GLN A 172 -12.82 -0.07 -21.34
N TYR A 173 -11.94 0.14 -20.37
CA TYR A 173 -11.47 1.46 -19.99
C TYR A 173 -9.99 1.41 -19.58
N ALA A 174 -9.32 2.56 -19.59
CA ALA A 174 -7.99 2.73 -19.05
C ALA A 174 -8.06 3.20 -17.60
N GLY A 175 -7.16 2.72 -16.77
CA GLY A 175 -6.96 3.19 -15.40
C GLY A 175 -5.80 4.18 -15.31
N CYS A 176 -5.99 5.28 -14.60
CA CYS A 176 -4.94 6.25 -14.35
C CYS A 176 -4.85 6.61 -12.87
N GLN A 177 -3.64 6.71 -12.32
CA GLN A 177 -3.44 7.18 -10.95
C GLN A 177 -2.63 8.46 -10.95
N ILE A 178 -3.27 9.58 -10.58
CA ILE A 178 -2.67 10.91 -10.48
C ILE A 178 -2.66 11.32 -9.00
N ARG A 179 -1.48 11.61 -8.47
CA ARG A 179 -1.31 11.96 -7.07
C ARG A 179 -1.18 13.47 -6.88
N GLY A 180 -1.95 14.01 -5.91
CA GLY A 180 -1.83 15.36 -5.38
C GLY A 180 -1.41 15.38 -3.91
N GLY A 181 -1.96 16.31 -3.14
CA GLY A 181 -1.89 16.40 -1.70
C GLY A 181 -0.48 16.54 -1.12
N ASP A 182 -0.27 15.95 0.04
CA ASP A 182 0.95 16.09 0.86
C ASP A 182 2.23 15.49 0.25
N LYS A 183 2.11 14.79 -0.88
CA LYS A 183 3.27 14.22 -1.61
C LYS A 183 4.20 15.27 -2.23
N ILE A 184 3.74 16.49 -2.41
CA ILE A 184 4.57 17.63 -2.87
C ILE A 184 5.81 17.79 -1.99
N THR A 185 5.70 17.49 -0.70
CA THR A 185 6.83 17.59 0.25
C THR A 185 7.86 16.48 0.12
N GLU A 186 7.51 15.39 -0.55
CA GLU A 186 8.38 14.22 -0.70
C GLU A 186 8.95 14.07 -2.12
N THR A 187 8.20 14.51 -3.13
CA THR A 187 8.53 14.30 -4.55
C THR A 187 7.99 15.43 -5.40
N ASN A 188 8.66 15.74 -6.51
CA ASN A 188 8.06 16.54 -7.54
C ASN A 188 6.92 15.73 -8.18
N LEU A 189 5.71 16.29 -8.16
CA LEU A 189 4.56 15.69 -8.81
C LEU A 189 4.71 15.85 -10.33
N LEU A 190 4.29 14.84 -11.07
CA LEU A 190 4.19 14.94 -12.52
C LEU A 190 2.92 15.71 -12.88
N PRO A 191 3.00 16.68 -13.79
CA PRO A 191 1.83 17.43 -14.22
C PRO A 191 0.87 16.54 -15.04
N PRO A 192 -0.44 16.85 -15.03
CA PRO A 192 -1.48 16.07 -15.71
C PRO A 192 -1.21 15.82 -17.19
N GLU A 193 -0.56 16.74 -17.90
CA GLU A 193 -0.24 16.64 -19.33
C GLU A 193 0.62 15.42 -19.66
N HIS A 194 1.49 15.00 -18.72
CA HIS A 194 2.33 13.81 -18.90
C HIS A 194 1.49 12.53 -18.92
N TYR A 195 0.49 12.44 -18.04
CA TYR A 195 -0.44 11.30 -18.00
C TYR A 195 -1.32 11.26 -19.24
N ILE A 196 -1.86 12.40 -19.67
CA ILE A 196 -2.69 12.54 -20.88
C ILE A 196 -1.90 12.09 -22.12
N ARG A 197 -0.67 12.59 -22.28
CA ARG A 197 0.20 12.21 -23.37
C ARG A 197 0.42 10.70 -23.40
N LEU A 198 0.75 10.10 -22.25
CA LEU A 198 1.00 8.66 -22.15
C LEU A 198 -0.26 7.83 -22.45
N ILE A 199 -1.43 8.26 -21.99
CA ILE A 199 -2.71 7.62 -22.34
C ILE A 199 -2.88 7.62 -23.86
N LYS A 200 -2.72 8.77 -24.52
CA LYS A 200 -2.88 8.91 -25.97
C LYS A 200 -1.86 8.11 -26.79
N GLU A 201 -0.65 7.97 -26.28
CA GLU A 201 0.45 7.20 -26.92
C GLU A 201 0.27 5.68 -26.75
N LYS A 202 -0.24 5.22 -25.61
CA LYS A 202 -0.24 3.78 -25.24
C LYS A 202 -1.54 3.05 -25.53
N THR A 203 -2.65 3.76 -25.70
CA THR A 203 -3.95 3.14 -25.95
C THR A 203 -4.84 3.98 -26.83
N ALA A 204 -5.70 3.31 -27.59
CA ALA A 204 -6.81 3.93 -28.30
C ALA A 204 -8.04 4.15 -27.41
N ILE A 205 -8.06 3.62 -26.19
CA ILE A 205 -9.17 3.76 -25.24
C ILE A 205 -9.29 5.24 -24.85
N ARG A 206 -10.52 5.74 -24.84
CA ARG A 206 -10.83 7.13 -24.47
C ARG A 206 -11.72 7.24 -23.24
N ASP A 207 -12.10 6.13 -22.64
CA ASP A 207 -12.77 6.06 -21.34
C ASP A 207 -11.71 5.79 -20.28
N VAL A 208 -11.50 6.74 -19.36
CA VAL A 208 -10.39 6.70 -18.40
C VAL A 208 -10.90 6.90 -16.97
N PHE A 209 -10.73 5.89 -16.14
CA PHE A 209 -10.95 6.00 -14.71
C PHE A 209 -9.72 6.56 -14.01
N VAL A 210 -9.89 7.64 -13.23
CA VAL A 210 -8.82 8.33 -12.52
C VAL A 210 -8.95 8.12 -11.01
N LEU A 211 -7.96 7.48 -10.40
CA LEU A 211 -7.73 7.55 -8.96
C LEU A 211 -6.88 8.77 -8.64
N THR A 212 -7.48 9.75 -7.99
CA THR A 212 -6.79 10.91 -7.43
C THR A 212 -7.28 11.21 -6.02
N ASP A 213 -6.48 11.92 -5.26
CA ASP A 213 -6.82 12.48 -3.94
C ASP A 213 -7.08 13.99 -3.99
N ASP A 214 -7.04 14.60 -5.17
CA ASP A 214 -7.27 16.02 -5.38
C ASP A 214 -8.17 16.22 -6.60
N TYR A 215 -9.40 16.67 -6.36
CA TYR A 215 -10.39 16.86 -7.41
C TYR A 215 -9.98 17.90 -8.45
N ARG A 216 -9.16 18.87 -8.06
CA ARG A 216 -8.63 19.90 -9.00
C ARG A 216 -7.77 19.27 -10.10
N LEU A 217 -7.07 18.17 -9.81
CA LEU A 217 -6.32 17.41 -10.82
C LEU A 217 -7.25 16.71 -11.81
N PHE A 218 -8.40 16.25 -11.33
CA PHE A 218 -9.43 15.68 -12.18
C PHE A 218 -10.04 16.74 -13.12
N GLU A 219 -10.38 17.93 -12.62
CA GLU A 219 -10.85 19.04 -13.45
C GLU A 219 -9.81 19.48 -14.49
N GLN A 220 -8.52 19.45 -14.11
CA GLN A 220 -7.44 19.77 -15.03
C GLN A 220 -7.36 18.78 -16.20
N VAL A 221 -7.42 17.47 -15.94
CA VAL A 221 -7.38 16.47 -17.05
C VAL A 221 -8.58 16.60 -17.95
N GLN A 222 -9.78 16.88 -17.43
CA GLN A 222 -10.98 17.12 -18.23
C GLN A 222 -10.80 18.35 -19.16
N THR A 223 -10.24 19.43 -18.63
CA THR A 223 -9.99 20.66 -19.40
C THR A 223 -8.92 20.46 -20.48
N LEU A 224 -7.82 19.75 -20.13
CA LEU A 224 -6.69 19.56 -21.04
C LEU A 224 -6.93 18.52 -22.13
N ALA A 225 -7.86 17.57 -21.91
CA ALA A 225 -8.19 16.52 -22.85
C ALA A 225 -9.69 16.26 -22.89
N PRO A 226 -10.48 17.17 -23.52
CA PRO A 226 -11.93 17.02 -23.64
C PRO A 226 -12.34 15.89 -24.61
N ASP A 227 -11.41 15.33 -25.36
CA ASP A 227 -11.59 14.17 -26.23
C ASP A 227 -11.53 12.84 -25.48
N ILE A 228 -11.30 12.86 -24.17
CA ILE A 228 -11.29 11.71 -23.28
C ILE A 228 -12.49 11.80 -22.31
N HIS A 229 -13.19 10.68 -22.12
CA HIS A 229 -14.24 10.55 -21.12
C HIS A 229 -13.61 10.18 -19.77
N TRP A 230 -13.69 11.08 -18.82
CA TRP A 230 -13.02 10.94 -17.54
C TRP A 230 -14.01 10.54 -16.45
N TYR A 231 -13.62 9.53 -15.66
CA TYR A 231 -14.40 9.02 -14.54
C TYR A 231 -13.57 9.04 -13.26
N THR A 232 -14.17 9.37 -12.14
CA THR A 232 -13.50 9.33 -10.83
C THR A 232 -14.49 9.10 -9.69
N LEU A 233 -14.02 8.50 -8.62
CA LEU A 233 -14.71 8.46 -7.33
C LEU A 233 -14.23 9.56 -6.36
N CYS A 234 -13.29 10.41 -6.78
CA CYS A 234 -12.87 11.58 -6.00
C CYS A 234 -14.02 12.58 -5.86
N SER A 235 -14.25 13.05 -4.65
CA SER A 235 -15.31 14.03 -4.39
C SER A 235 -14.83 15.46 -4.71
N PRO A 236 -15.69 16.37 -5.23
CA PRO A 236 -15.34 17.78 -5.47
C PRO A 236 -14.75 18.50 -4.26
N ASN A 237 -15.08 18.07 -3.04
CA ASN A 237 -14.57 18.64 -1.80
C ASN A 237 -13.17 18.12 -1.41
N GLU A 238 -12.59 17.18 -2.14
CA GLU A 238 -11.28 16.61 -1.85
C GLU A 238 -10.19 17.42 -2.56
N GLN A 239 -9.37 18.08 -1.76
CA GLN A 239 -8.29 18.96 -2.24
C GLN A 239 -6.91 18.44 -1.80
N GLY A 240 -6.71 17.14 -1.90
CA GLY A 240 -5.49 16.44 -1.49
C GLY A 240 -5.65 15.70 -0.16
N TYR A 241 -5.04 14.52 -0.11
CA TYR A 241 -5.06 13.69 1.10
C TYR A 241 -4.12 14.24 2.16
N VAL A 242 -4.67 14.48 3.36
CA VAL A 242 -3.90 14.85 4.55
C VAL A 242 -4.15 13.81 5.64
N ASN A 243 -3.11 13.03 5.94
CA ASN A 243 -3.23 11.89 6.85
C ASN A 243 -3.70 12.26 8.28
N SER A 244 -3.29 13.42 8.82
CA SER A 244 -3.74 13.86 10.15
C SER A 244 -5.26 14.10 10.19
N ALA A 245 -5.85 14.62 9.12
CA ALA A 245 -7.29 14.79 9.00
C ALA A 245 -8.00 13.44 8.93
N PHE A 246 -7.51 12.48 8.14
CA PHE A 246 -8.08 11.15 8.02
C PHE A 246 -8.12 10.39 9.37
N THR A 247 -7.05 10.48 10.18
CA THR A 247 -7.00 9.79 11.48
C THR A 247 -7.95 10.35 12.51
N GLN A 248 -8.41 11.61 12.36
CA GLN A 248 -9.35 12.29 13.26
C GLN A 248 -10.80 12.22 12.78
N THR A 249 -11.04 11.61 11.64
CA THR A 249 -12.36 11.46 11.02
C THR A 249 -13.24 10.50 11.83
N THR A 250 -14.57 10.69 11.79
CA THR A 250 -15.53 9.76 12.41
C THR A 250 -15.44 8.37 11.80
N LYS A 251 -15.90 7.35 12.53
CA LYS A 251 -15.89 5.95 12.10
C LYS A 251 -16.63 5.78 10.76
N GLU A 252 -17.82 6.34 10.63
CA GLU A 252 -18.68 6.23 9.45
C GLU A 252 -18.04 6.88 8.23
N LEU A 253 -17.47 8.06 8.40
CA LEU A 253 -16.80 8.75 7.29
C LEU A 253 -15.53 8.03 6.87
N LYS A 254 -14.78 7.48 7.83
CA LYS A 254 -13.59 6.67 7.58
C LYS A 254 -13.93 5.39 6.79
N GLN A 255 -15.00 4.69 7.18
CA GLN A 255 -15.51 3.52 6.48
C GLN A 255 -15.82 3.86 5.03
N LYS A 256 -16.62 4.89 4.77
CA LYS A 256 -16.99 5.32 3.42
C LYS A 256 -15.77 5.72 2.57
N GLN A 257 -14.83 6.44 3.16
CA GLN A 257 -13.59 6.83 2.46
C GLN A 257 -12.72 5.63 2.12
N MET A 258 -12.61 4.66 3.04
CA MET A 258 -11.85 3.43 2.79
C MET A 258 -12.51 2.54 1.74
N ALA A 259 -13.82 2.33 1.80
CA ALA A 259 -14.54 1.55 0.79
C ALA A 259 -14.38 2.17 -0.61
N ARG A 260 -14.52 3.49 -0.72
CA ARG A 260 -14.30 4.22 -1.96
C ARG A 260 -12.86 4.10 -2.47
N PHE A 261 -11.86 4.19 -1.59
CA PHE A 261 -10.46 3.99 -1.96
C PHE A 261 -10.19 2.56 -2.43
N LEU A 262 -10.70 1.55 -1.73
CA LEU A 262 -10.54 0.14 -2.11
C LEU A 262 -11.27 -0.17 -3.43
N CYS A 263 -12.46 0.39 -3.63
CA CYS A 263 -13.15 0.34 -4.91
C CYS A 263 -12.31 0.95 -6.04
N SER A 264 -11.71 2.11 -5.80
CA SER A 264 -10.84 2.74 -6.79
C SER A 264 -9.63 1.86 -7.16
N ILE A 265 -9.04 1.18 -6.18
CA ILE A 265 -7.97 0.19 -6.43
C ILE A 265 -8.50 -0.98 -7.25
N GLN A 266 -9.70 -1.49 -6.93
CA GLN A 266 -10.31 -2.58 -7.70
C GLN A 266 -10.58 -2.17 -9.15
N LEU A 267 -11.15 -1.00 -9.38
CA LEU A 267 -11.37 -0.45 -10.72
C LEU A 267 -10.06 -0.29 -11.51
N LEU A 268 -8.98 0.14 -10.86
CA LEU A 268 -7.66 0.17 -11.51
C LEU A 268 -7.13 -1.24 -11.82
N MET A 269 -7.44 -2.24 -11.00
CA MET A 269 -7.05 -3.63 -11.25
C MET A 269 -7.83 -4.26 -12.42
N ASP A 270 -9.04 -3.82 -12.65
CA ASP A 270 -9.95 -4.33 -13.70
C ASP A 270 -9.78 -3.56 -15.02
N ALA A 271 -9.01 -2.47 -15.02
CA ALA A 271 -8.74 -1.68 -16.23
C ALA A 271 -7.94 -2.47 -17.28
N SER A 272 -8.22 -2.22 -18.56
CA SER A 272 -7.48 -2.85 -19.67
C SER A 272 -6.04 -2.37 -19.80
N VAL A 273 -5.78 -1.11 -19.38
CA VAL A 273 -4.46 -0.47 -19.37
C VAL A 273 -4.34 0.35 -18.10
N PHE A 274 -3.18 0.31 -17.44
CA PHE A 274 -2.90 1.14 -16.27
C PHE A 274 -1.74 2.10 -16.49
N ILE A 275 -1.94 3.36 -16.10
CA ILE A 275 -0.94 4.43 -16.16
C ILE A 275 -0.82 5.09 -14.79
N GLY A 276 0.40 5.20 -14.27
CA GLY A 276 0.65 5.78 -12.96
C GLY A 276 2.11 6.13 -12.72
N SER A 277 2.38 6.75 -11.57
CA SER A 277 3.75 7.09 -11.15
C SER A 277 4.28 6.09 -10.14
N ILE A 278 5.52 5.61 -10.32
CA ILE A 278 6.20 4.71 -9.38
C ILE A 278 6.41 5.27 -7.98
N THR A 279 6.12 6.56 -7.78
CA THR A 279 6.25 7.21 -6.47
C THR A 279 5.08 6.98 -5.55
N THR A 280 4.00 6.38 -6.07
CA THR A 280 2.76 6.23 -5.32
C THR A 280 2.54 4.80 -4.87
N GLY A 281 1.92 4.64 -3.71
CA GLY A 281 1.60 3.32 -3.16
C GLY A 281 0.70 2.48 -4.05
N PRO A 282 -0.43 3.02 -4.54
CA PRO A 282 -1.32 2.29 -5.44
C PRO A 282 -0.62 1.81 -6.71
N SER A 283 0.14 2.68 -7.40
CA SER A 283 0.84 2.29 -8.62
C SER A 283 1.84 1.16 -8.39
N LEU A 284 2.60 1.19 -7.29
CA LEU A 284 3.54 0.11 -6.96
C LEU A 284 2.82 -1.20 -6.61
N PHE A 285 1.68 -1.14 -5.94
CA PHE A 285 0.87 -2.30 -5.64
C PHE A 285 0.34 -2.93 -6.94
N LEU A 286 -0.22 -2.13 -7.83
CA LEU A 286 -0.76 -2.57 -9.11
C LEU A 286 0.34 -3.16 -10.00
N LEU A 287 1.52 -2.56 -10.03
CA LEU A 287 2.66 -3.09 -10.77
C LEU A 287 3.01 -4.51 -10.32
N LYS A 288 3.09 -4.76 -9.01
CA LYS A 288 3.39 -6.09 -8.46
C LYS A 288 2.30 -7.13 -8.77
N LYS A 289 1.05 -6.71 -8.88
CA LYS A 289 -0.06 -7.60 -9.18
C LYS A 289 -0.13 -7.96 -10.66
N PHE A 290 0.00 -6.97 -11.55
CA PHE A 290 -0.22 -7.18 -12.98
C PHE A 290 0.97 -7.81 -13.72
N TYR A 291 2.18 -7.71 -13.17
CA TYR A 291 3.41 -8.09 -13.88
C TYR A 291 4.31 -9.01 -13.07
N PRO A 292 3.85 -10.23 -12.73
CA PRO A 292 4.69 -11.18 -12.00
C PRO A 292 5.90 -11.64 -12.82
N GLU A 293 5.80 -11.59 -14.15
CA GLU A 293 6.80 -12.09 -15.10
C GLU A 293 7.84 -11.03 -15.50
N ILE A 294 7.63 -9.78 -15.08
CA ILE A 294 8.49 -8.66 -15.48
C ILE A 294 9.62 -8.50 -14.49
N ASN A 295 10.83 -8.55 -15.01
CA ASN A 295 12.00 -8.15 -14.25
C ASN A 295 11.85 -6.68 -13.84
N PRO A 296 11.92 -6.34 -12.54
CA PRO A 296 11.89 -4.96 -12.07
C PRO A 296 12.88 -4.03 -12.78
N ALA A 297 13.99 -4.56 -13.27
CA ALA A 297 14.97 -3.83 -14.09
C ALA A 297 14.41 -3.34 -15.44
N ASP A 298 13.41 -4.04 -15.99
CA ASP A 298 12.79 -3.70 -17.27
C ASP A 298 11.58 -2.76 -17.12
N CYS A 299 11.05 -2.64 -15.90
CA CYS A 299 9.80 -1.92 -15.62
C CYS A 299 9.78 -0.44 -15.98
N LEU A 300 10.95 0.18 -16.12
CA LEU A 300 11.05 1.63 -16.37
C LEU A 300 11.45 1.96 -17.81
N LEU A 301 11.82 0.97 -18.59
CA LEU A 301 12.37 1.16 -19.94
C LEU A 301 11.46 0.63 -21.04
N LYS A 302 10.49 -0.22 -20.72
CA LYS A 302 9.60 -0.84 -21.70
C LYS A 302 8.15 -0.47 -21.44
N ASP A 303 7.43 -0.30 -22.53
CA ASP A 303 6.00 -0.13 -22.53
C ASP A 303 5.34 -1.47 -22.20
N PHE A 304 4.67 -1.53 -21.07
CA PHE A 304 3.89 -2.70 -20.73
C PHE A 304 2.58 -2.71 -21.50
N PRO A 305 2.13 -3.86 -22.01
CA PRO A 305 0.85 -3.94 -22.71
C PRO A 305 -0.32 -3.46 -21.88
N GLN A 306 -0.24 -3.60 -20.56
CA GLN A 306 -1.32 -3.32 -19.61
C GLN A 306 -1.00 -2.21 -18.61
N ALA A 307 0.26 -1.80 -18.42
CA ALA A 307 0.59 -0.68 -17.55
C ALA A 307 1.82 0.08 -18.03
N SER A 308 1.78 1.37 -17.84
CA SER A 308 2.91 2.27 -18.07
C SER A 308 3.13 3.11 -16.82
N VAL A 309 4.36 3.11 -16.32
CA VAL A 309 4.74 3.81 -15.11
C VAL A 309 5.68 4.95 -15.48
N LEU A 310 5.27 6.19 -15.17
CA LEU A 310 6.05 7.36 -15.48
C LEU A 310 7.22 7.52 -14.51
N PRO A 311 8.48 7.66 -15.00
CA PRO A 311 9.61 8.03 -14.17
C PRO A 311 9.47 9.48 -13.67
N ILE A 312 10.04 9.76 -12.49
CA ILE A 312 10.04 11.10 -11.94
C ILE A 312 11.27 11.84 -12.43
N PRO A 313 11.11 13.03 -13.02
CA PRO A 313 12.24 13.90 -13.34
C PRO A 313 13.11 14.17 -12.10
N GLY A 314 14.43 14.07 -12.25
CA GLY A 314 15.41 14.35 -11.20
C GLY A 314 15.62 13.25 -10.15
N ARG A 315 14.91 12.13 -10.21
CA ARG A 315 15.09 10.98 -9.30
C ARG A 315 15.50 9.68 -10.01
N GLY A 316 16.30 9.77 -11.05
CA GLY A 316 16.84 8.60 -11.75
C GLY A 316 17.46 7.54 -10.83
N ARG A 317 17.98 7.94 -9.65
CA ARG A 317 18.50 7.00 -8.64
C ARG A 317 17.43 6.12 -7.97
N VAL A 318 16.18 6.59 -7.83
CA VAL A 318 15.10 5.78 -7.27
C VAL A 318 14.62 4.79 -8.31
N ALA A 319 14.47 5.25 -9.54
CA ALA A 319 14.16 4.41 -10.68
C ALA A 319 15.28 3.35 -10.89
N THR A 320 16.56 3.76 -10.87
CA THR A 320 17.71 2.85 -11.00
C THR A 320 17.80 1.84 -9.86
N LYS A 321 17.49 2.23 -8.60
CA LYS A 321 17.44 1.28 -7.48
C LYS A 321 16.28 0.29 -7.62
N PHE A 322 15.15 0.72 -8.12
CA PHE A 322 14.03 -0.17 -8.42
C PHE A 322 14.40 -1.15 -9.54
N MET A 323 15.07 -0.66 -10.59
CA MET A 323 15.53 -1.46 -11.74
C MET A 323 16.66 -2.43 -11.41
N GLN A 324 17.56 -2.07 -10.50
CA GLN A 324 18.71 -2.92 -10.13
C GLN A 324 18.37 -3.98 -9.06
N GLY A 325 17.10 -4.23 -8.78
CA GLY A 325 16.70 -5.21 -7.78
C GLY A 325 17.07 -4.84 -6.34
N ASN A 326 17.62 -3.65 -6.10
CA ASN A 326 17.85 -3.10 -4.76
C ASN A 326 16.54 -2.48 -4.20
N LEU A 327 15.44 -3.21 -4.33
CA LEU A 327 14.21 -2.95 -3.60
C LEU A 327 14.46 -3.16 -2.11
N LYS A 328 15.06 -2.17 -1.44
CA LYS A 328 14.81 -1.98 -0.02
C LYS A 328 13.37 -1.47 0.09
N LEU A 329 12.45 -2.43 0.11
CA LEU A 329 11.06 -2.19 0.45
C LEU A 329 10.94 -1.71 1.88
#